data_cce99534c3905d11aa453f488735efe7
#
_entry.id   cce99534c3905d11aa453f488735efe7
#
_cell.length_a   1.000
_cell.length_b   1.000
_cell.length_c   1.000
_cell.angle_alpha   90.00
_cell.angle_beta   90.00
_cell.angle_gamma   90.00
#
_symmetry.space_group_name_H-M   'P 1'
#
loop_
_entity.id
_entity.type
_entity.pdbx_description
1 polymer ?
#
loop_
_entity_poly.entity_id
_entity_poly.type
_entity_poly.pdbx_seq_one_letter_code
_entity_poly.pdbx_strand_id
1 'polypeptide(L)'
;MVYMKKYTEIELEENYKAFLKFIEDTFSGERQERLLYMYGTDDGCLGLRALTAPASGTIHYHNCYDGGYIDHVMNVCKAARGQKVLMQSMGARIDFTDDELLFSALNHDLGKLGSLEGEQYQPNDSDWHVKNQGKVYKMNTDLHWMGVTDRSLFLLQHFDIKYNQKECLAIKLSDGMYDDANIDYLKSFNPGNGLKTELPRVVHWAD
;
A
#
# COMPACT_ATOMS: atom_id res chain seq x y z
N MET A 1 -12.20 1.85 -25.32
CA MET A 1 -13.00 1.58 -24.11
C MET A 1 -12.08 0.90 -23.12
N VAL A 2 -11.67 1.57 -22.06
CA VAL A 2 -10.83 0.93 -21.03
C VAL A 2 -11.72 -0.05 -20.29
N TYR A 3 -11.36 -1.35 -20.34
CA TYR A 3 -12.11 -2.37 -19.62
C TYR A 3 -11.77 -2.23 -18.13
N MET A 4 -12.68 -1.70 -17.34
CA MET A 4 -12.53 -1.70 -15.89
C MET A 4 -12.91 -3.08 -15.36
N LYS A 5 -12.01 -3.71 -14.61
CA LYS A 5 -12.31 -4.91 -13.84
C LYS A 5 -13.47 -4.61 -12.89
N LYS A 6 -14.42 -5.50 -12.79
CA LYS A 6 -15.50 -5.44 -11.81
C LYS A 6 -15.56 -6.80 -11.13
N TYR A 7 -15.48 -6.77 -9.83
CA TYR A 7 -15.74 -7.92 -8.99
C TYR A 7 -17.22 -8.02 -8.67
N THR A 8 -17.74 -9.23 -8.59
CA THR A 8 -18.97 -9.54 -7.86
C THR A 8 -18.71 -9.52 -6.36
N GLU A 9 -19.75 -9.42 -5.54
CA GLU A 9 -19.60 -9.49 -4.07
C GLU A 9 -18.87 -10.76 -3.62
N ILE A 10 -19.17 -11.90 -4.24
CA ILE A 10 -18.49 -13.19 -3.94
C ILE A 10 -17.00 -13.10 -4.26
N GLU A 11 -16.64 -12.56 -5.43
CA GLU A 11 -15.24 -12.41 -5.83
C GLU A 11 -14.47 -11.43 -4.93
N LEU A 12 -15.12 -10.35 -4.45
CA LEU A 12 -14.52 -9.45 -3.46
C LEU A 12 -14.20 -10.18 -2.15
N GLU A 13 -15.16 -10.97 -1.65
CA GLU A 13 -14.96 -11.77 -0.44
C GLU A 13 -13.85 -12.82 -0.61
N GLU A 14 -13.79 -13.49 -1.76
CA GLU A 14 -12.74 -14.47 -2.07
C GLU A 14 -11.36 -13.81 -2.14
N ASN A 15 -11.26 -12.64 -2.78
CA ASN A 15 -10.04 -11.85 -2.85
C ASN A 15 -9.58 -11.42 -1.45
N TYR A 16 -10.49 -10.95 -0.62
CA TYR A 16 -10.20 -10.56 0.75
C TYR A 16 -9.76 -11.75 1.62
N LYS A 17 -10.41 -12.91 1.50
CA LYS A 17 -9.99 -14.15 2.19
C LYS A 17 -8.59 -14.58 1.76
N ALA A 18 -8.28 -14.48 0.47
CA ALA A 18 -6.93 -14.77 -0.04
C ALA A 18 -5.88 -13.80 0.50
N PHE A 19 -6.23 -12.52 0.66
CA PHE A 19 -5.40 -11.50 1.26
C PHE A 19 -5.10 -11.79 2.75
N LEU A 20 -6.12 -12.12 3.55
CA LEU A 20 -5.92 -12.51 4.96
C LEU A 20 -5.06 -13.77 5.07
N LYS A 21 -5.32 -14.76 4.21
CA LYS A 21 -4.49 -15.97 4.16
C LYS A 21 -3.05 -15.66 3.80
N PHE A 22 -2.79 -14.72 2.90
CA PHE A 22 -1.43 -14.28 2.59
C PHE A 22 -0.72 -13.71 3.83
N ILE A 23 -1.42 -12.94 4.67
CA ILE A 23 -0.88 -12.43 5.93
C ILE A 23 -0.56 -13.57 6.89
N GLU A 24 -1.47 -14.54 7.03
CA GLU A 24 -1.28 -15.73 7.86
C GLU A 24 -0.07 -16.58 7.42
N ASP A 25 0.08 -16.78 6.12
CA ASP A 25 1.16 -17.61 5.55
C ASP A 25 2.53 -16.89 5.52
N THR A 26 2.53 -15.55 5.63
CA THR A 26 3.75 -14.73 5.44
C THR A 26 4.37 -14.29 6.76
N PHE A 27 3.55 -13.87 7.72
CA PHE A 27 4.00 -13.29 8.98
C PHE A 27 3.79 -14.27 10.14
N SER A 28 4.37 -13.97 11.30
CA SER A 28 4.22 -14.79 12.49
C SER A 28 4.23 -13.97 13.78
N GLY A 29 3.74 -14.55 14.87
CA GLY A 29 3.74 -13.94 16.21
C GLY A 29 2.95 -12.66 16.28
N GLU A 30 3.38 -11.72 17.12
CA GLU A 30 2.67 -10.45 17.39
C GLU A 30 2.39 -9.64 16.10
N ARG A 31 3.32 -9.64 15.13
CA ARG A 31 3.15 -8.94 13.84
C ARG A 31 1.95 -9.50 13.04
N GLN A 32 1.86 -10.80 12.92
CA GLN A 32 0.75 -11.47 12.26
C GLN A 32 -0.58 -11.17 12.96
N GLU A 33 -0.64 -11.34 14.27
CA GLU A 33 -1.84 -11.11 15.07
C GLU A 33 -2.35 -9.67 14.92
N ARG A 34 -1.45 -8.69 14.98
CA ARG A 34 -1.80 -7.28 14.83
C ARG A 34 -2.24 -6.91 13.42
N LEU A 35 -1.59 -7.46 12.38
CA LEU A 35 -2.01 -7.25 11.00
C LEU A 35 -3.39 -7.85 10.76
N LEU A 36 -3.65 -9.08 11.21
CA LEU A 36 -4.97 -9.72 11.09
C LEU A 36 -6.04 -8.96 11.87
N TYR A 37 -5.72 -8.41 13.03
CA TYR A 37 -6.63 -7.54 13.76
C TYR A 37 -6.92 -6.25 12.99
N MET A 38 -5.91 -5.53 12.52
CA MET A 38 -6.07 -4.29 11.75
C MET A 38 -6.91 -4.49 10.48
N TYR A 39 -6.67 -5.58 9.77
CA TYR A 39 -7.43 -5.95 8.58
C TYR A 39 -8.67 -6.80 8.90
N GLY A 40 -9.06 -6.95 10.15
CA GLY A 40 -10.32 -7.58 10.57
C GLY A 40 -11.55 -6.75 10.21
N THR A 41 -12.73 -7.33 10.42
CA THR A 41 -14.03 -6.70 10.10
C THR A 41 -14.73 -6.11 11.33
N ASP A 42 -14.11 -6.18 12.50
CA ASP A 42 -14.65 -5.62 13.73
C ASP A 42 -14.71 -4.08 13.67
N ASP A 43 -15.52 -3.50 14.53
CA ASP A 43 -15.65 -2.03 14.62
C ASP A 43 -14.31 -1.39 14.93
N GLY A 44 -13.98 -0.33 14.19
CA GLY A 44 -12.69 0.35 14.26
C GLY A 44 -11.56 -0.27 13.45
N CYS A 45 -11.75 -1.47 12.87
CA CYS A 45 -10.78 -2.13 11.98
C CYS A 45 -10.92 -1.67 10.52
N LEU A 46 -9.95 -2.05 9.66
CA LEU A 46 -9.87 -1.56 8.28
C LEU A 46 -10.34 -2.59 7.24
N GLY A 47 -10.73 -3.80 7.65
CA GLY A 47 -11.03 -4.90 6.73
C GLY A 47 -12.19 -4.63 5.78
N LEU A 48 -13.29 -4.05 6.27
CA LEU A 48 -14.43 -3.70 5.41
C LEU A 48 -14.05 -2.67 4.35
N ARG A 49 -13.14 -1.73 4.68
CA ARG A 49 -12.61 -0.77 3.70
C ARG A 49 -11.64 -1.44 2.74
N ALA A 50 -10.75 -2.29 3.23
CA ALA A 50 -9.82 -3.04 2.39
C ALA A 50 -10.55 -3.89 1.35
N LEU A 51 -11.68 -4.50 1.73
CA LEU A 51 -12.53 -5.31 0.85
C LEU A 51 -12.97 -4.56 -0.41
N THR A 52 -13.31 -3.28 -0.29
CA THR A 52 -13.92 -2.49 -1.37
C THR A 52 -13.06 -1.35 -1.89
N ALA A 53 -12.02 -0.92 -1.16
CA ALA A 53 -11.22 0.23 -1.56
C ALA A 53 -10.58 0.05 -2.94
N PRO A 54 -10.62 1.09 -3.80
CA PRO A 54 -9.79 1.15 -5.01
C PRO A 54 -8.34 1.51 -4.65
N ALA A 55 -7.38 1.18 -5.51
CA ALA A 55 -6.01 1.65 -5.36
C ALA A 55 -5.80 3.08 -5.89
N SER A 56 -6.72 3.60 -6.69
CA SER A 56 -6.66 4.96 -7.22
C SER A 56 -8.05 5.55 -7.48
N GLY A 57 -8.15 6.87 -7.56
CA GLY A 57 -9.42 7.57 -7.83
C GLY A 57 -9.78 7.67 -9.31
N THR A 58 -8.83 7.41 -10.24
CA THR A 58 -9.05 7.60 -11.67
C THR A 58 -8.60 6.41 -12.50
N ILE A 59 -9.29 6.17 -13.63
CA ILE A 59 -8.97 5.07 -14.57
C ILE A 59 -7.61 5.23 -15.26
N HIS A 60 -6.96 6.38 -15.13
CA HIS A 60 -5.64 6.65 -15.71
C HIS A 60 -4.50 6.08 -14.86
N TYR A 61 -4.80 5.67 -13.64
CA TYR A 61 -3.89 4.99 -12.74
C TYR A 61 -4.34 3.54 -12.53
N HIS A 62 -3.51 2.75 -11.86
CA HIS A 62 -3.76 1.33 -11.65
C HIS A 62 -4.93 1.06 -10.70
N ASN A 63 -5.64 -0.03 -10.93
CA ASN A 63 -6.62 -0.65 -10.02
C ASN A 63 -7.70 0.31 -9.49
N CYS A 64 -8.26 1.18 -10.37
CA CYS A 64 -9.35 2.09 -10.06
C CYS A 64 -10.71 1.35 -10.11
N TYR A 65 -10.94 0.43 -9.18
CA TYR A 65 -12.17 -0.38 -9.04
C TYR A 65 -12.28 -0.93 -7.63
N ASP A 66 -13.48 -1.35 -7.23
CA ASP A 66 -13.72 -1.95 -5.92
C ASP A 66 -12.88 -3.22 -5.73
N GLY A 67 -12.15 -3.32 -4.61
CA GLY A 67 -11.16 -4.37 -4.34
C GLY A 67 -9.80 -4.14 -4.98
N GLY A 68 -9.63 -3.03 -5.72
CA GLY A 68 -8.38 -2.69 -6.39
C GLY A 68 -7.19 -2.49 -5.46
N TYR A 69 -7.43 -2.04 -4.23
CA TYR A 69 -6.39 -1.91 -3.20
C TYR A 69 -5.71 -3.25 -2.90
N ILE A 70 -6.49 -4.29 -2.62
CA ILE A 70 -5.95 -5.64 -2.33
C ILE A 70 -5.17 -6.16 -3.54
N ASP A 71 -5.74 -6.07 -4.74
CA ASP A 71 -5.05 -6.49 -5.96
C ASP A 71 -3.70 -5.79 -6.14
N HIS A 72 -3.66 -4.48 -5.86
CA HIS A 72 -2.46 -3.68 -5.97
C HIS A 72 -1.38 -4.13 -4.98
N VAL A 73 -1.67 -4.14 -3.68
CA VAL A 73 -0.67 -4.47 -2.67
C VAL A 73 -0.16 -5.90 -2.79
N MET A 74 -1.02 -6.84 -3.21
CA MET A 74 -0.63 -8.23 -3.50
C MET A 74 0.30 -8.32 -4.71
N ASN A 75 0.04 -7.55 -5.76
CA ASN A 75 0.92 -7.47 -6.93
C ASN A 75 2.26 -6.84 -6.58
N VAL A 76 2.27 -5.78 -5.77
CA VAL A 76 3.52 -5.15 -5.28
C VAL A 76 4.33 -6.13 -4.44
N CYS A 77 3.71 -6.89 -3.54
CA CYS A 77 4.40 -7.94 -2.78
C CYS A 77 5.05 -9.00 -3.71
N LYS A 78 4.34 -9.42 -4.76
CA LYS A 78 4.85 -10.37 -5.74
C LYS A 78 6.01 -9.78 -6.56
N ALA A 79 5.87 -8.53 -7.02
CA ALA A 79 6.90 -7.82 -7.78
C ALA A 79 8.16 -7.61 -6.93
N ALA A 80 8.02 -7.20 -5.67
CA ALA A 80 9.13 -6.99 -4.74
C ALA A 80 9.94 -8.28 -4.50
N ARG A 81 9.26 -9.42 -4.31
CA ARG A 81 9.94 -10.74 -4.26
C ARG A 81 10.72 -11.04 -5.53
N GLY A 82 10.11 -10.81 -6.69
CA GLY A 82 10.77 -11.03 -7.98
C GLY A 82 12.01 -10.15 -8.16
N GLN A 83 11.93 -8.88 -7.79
CA GLN A 83 13.06 -7.94 -7.85
C GLN A 83 14.18 -8.35 -6.91
N LYS A 84 13.88 -8.75 -5.67
CA LYS A 84 14.88 -9.26 -4.73
C LYS A 84 15.66 -10.44 -5.33
N VAL A 85 14.95 -11.42 -5.90
CA VAL A 85 15.57 -12.59 -6.54
C VAL A 85 16.46 -12.16 -7.72
N LEU A 86 16.00 -11.25 -8.56
CA LEU A 86 16.78 -10.71 -9.69
C LEU A 86 18.05 -10.03 -9.20
N MET A 87 17.95 -9.13 -8.21
CA MET A 87 19.09 -8.43 -7.65
C MET A 87 20.14 -9.40 -7.07
N GLN A 88 19.69 -10.42 -6.34
CA GLN A 88 20.57 -11.46 -5.80
C GLN A 88 21.28 -12.25 -6.92
N SER A 89 20.58 -12.60 -8.01
CA SER A 89 21.16 -13.31 -9.14
C SER A 89 22.24 -12.48 -9.88
N MET A 90 22.15 -11.15 -9.79
CA MET A 90 23.14 -10.21 -10.33
C MET A 90 24.28 -9.91 -9.33
N GLY A 91 24.31 -10.56 -8.18
CA GLY A 91 25.36 -10.37 -7.18
C GLY A 91 25.14 -9.20 -6.22
N ALA A 92 23.94 -8.58 -6.21
CA ALA A 92 23.64 -7.51 -5.27
C ALA A 92 23.59 -8.05 -3.84
N ARG A 93 24.17 -7.29 -2.91
CA ARG A 93 24.07 -7.58 -1.48
C ARG A 93 22.72 -7.10 -0.96
N ILE A 94 21.88 -8.04 -0.54
CA ILE A 94 20.59 -7.76 0.11
C ILE A 94 20.81 -7.64 1.63
N ASP A 95 20.36 -6.53 2.20
CA ASP A 95 20.54 -6.19 3.61
C ASP A 95 19.22 -6.24 4.42
N PHE A 96 18.18 -6.82 3.83
CA PHE A 96 16.85 -6.96 4.43
C PHE A 96 16.30 -8.38 4.28
N THR A 97 15.39 -8.76 5.17
CA THR A 97 14.70 -10.06 5.19
C THR A 97 13.48 -10.08 4.26
N ASP A 98 12.90 -11.27 4.04
CA ASP A 98 11.61 -11.37 3.33
C ASP A 98 10.47 -10.78 4.15
N ASP A 99 10.51 -10.90 5.47
CA ASP A 99 9.53 -10.31 6.37
C ASP A 99 9.53 -8.77 6.26
N GLU A 100 10.71 -8.12 6.34
CA GLU A 100 10.84 -6.68 6.15
C GLU A 100 10.33 -6.22 4.77
N LEU A 101 10.67 -6.98 3.71
CA LEU A 101 10.28 -6.67 2.34
C LEU A 101 8.77 -6.71 2.17
N LEU A 102 8.15 -7.84 2.59
CA LEU A 102 6.73 -8.05 2.38
C LEU A 102 5.88 -7.20 3.32
N PHE A 103 6.35 -6.95 4.54
CA PHE A 103 5.70 -6.01 5.44
C PHE A 103 5.64 -4.60 4.84
N SER A 104 6.77 -4.13 4.32
CA SER A 104 6.84 -2.81 3.70
C SER A 104 5.98 -2.73 2.43
N ALA A 105 6.08 -3.73 1.55
CA ALA A 105 5.29 -3.80 0.32
C ALA A 105 3.78 -3.93 0.58
N LEU A 106 3.36 -4.67 1.61
CA LEU A 106 1.95 -4.82 1.98
C LEU A 106 1.34 -3.51 2.48
N ASN A 107 2.12 -2.71 3.21
CA ASN A 107 1.60 -1.56 3.95
C ASN A 107 2.01 -0.20 3.36
N HIS A 108 2.73 -0.17 2.20
CA HIS A 108 3.18 1.10 1.61
C HIS A 108 2.00 2.05 1.31
N ASP A 109 0.90 1.50 0.85
CA ASP A 109 -0.32 2.17 0.44
C ASP A 109 -1.49 2.07 1.45
N LEU A 110 -1.22 1.62 2.68
CA LEU A 110 -2.25 1.44 3.72
C LEU A 110 -3.09 2.70 3.94
N GLY A 111 -2.48 3.88 3.81
CA GLY A 111 -3.16 5.18 3.91
C GLY A 111 -4.26 5.40 2.87
N LYS A 112 -4.30 4.65 1.76
CA LYS A 112 -5.39 4.67 0.78
C LYS A 112 -6.71 4.13 1.32
N LEU A 113 -6.69 3.40 2.43
CA LEU A 113 -7.90 2.97 3.13
C LEU A 113 -8.58 4.10 3.91
N GLY A 114 -7.94 5.26 4.01
CA GLY A 114 -8.46 6.42 4.74
C GLY A 114 -7.86 6.55 6.14
N SER A 115 -8.57 7.24 7.02
CA SER A 115 -8.17 7.44 8.41
C SER A 115 -9.12 6.71 9.36
N LEU A 116 -8.98 6.94 10.66
CA LEU A 116 -9.91 6.35 11.65
C LEU A 116 -11.34 6.88 11.47
N GLU A 117 -11.48 8.12 10.99
CA GLU A 117 -12.76 8.80 10.82
C GLU A 117 -13.52 8.37 9.56
N GLY A 118 -12.83 7.81 8.55
CA GLY A 118 -13.50 7.44 7.31
C GLY A 118 -12.56 6.95 6.21
N GLU A 119 -13.16 6.52 5.12
CA GLU A 119 -12.50 6.06 3.90
C GLU A 119 -11.87 7.20 3.09
N GLN A 120 -10.76 6.93 2.40
CA GLN A 120 -10.07 7.89 1.53
C GLN A 120 -10.85 8.21 0.25
N TYR A 121 -11.44 7.18 -0.34
CA TYR A 121 -12.13 7.26 -1.62
C TYR A 121 -13.62 7.06 -1.47
N GLN A 122 -14.40 7.94 -2.10
CA GLN A 122 -15.85 7.85 -2.18
C GLN A 122 -16.27 7.80 -3.65
N PRO A 123 -17.32 7.07 -4.01
CA PRO A 123 -17.86 7.11 -5.36
C PRO A 123 -18.08 8.55 -5.84
N ASN A 124 -17.69 8.84 -7.07
CA ASN A 124 -17.87 10.18 -7.63
C ASN A 124 -19.34 10.36 -8.06
N ASP A 125 -20.00 11.38 -7.51
CA ASP A 125 -21.39 11.73 -7.80
C ASP A 125 -21.56 12.56 -9.08
N SER A 126 -20.45 12.95 -9.72
CA SER A 126 -20.47 13.72 -10.97
C SER A 126 -20.24 12.84 -12.19
N ASP A 127 -21.32 12.52 -12.90
CA ASP A 127 -21.27 11.80 -14.19
C ASP A 127 -20.31 12.43 -15.20
N TRP A 128 -20.20 13.75 -15.18
CA TRP A 128 -19.30 14.47 -16.08
C TRP A 128 -17.82 14.16 -15.77
N HIS A 129 -17.44 14.18 -14.50
CA HIS A 129 -16.07 13.84 -14.09
C HIS A 129 -15.73 12.37 -14.39
N VAL A 130 -16.67 11.46 -14.15
CA VAL A 130 -16.50 10.05 -14.49
C VAL A 130 -16.29 9.86 -15.99
N LYS A 131 -17.18 10.43 -16.83
CA LYS A 131 -17.15 10.20 -18.28
C LYS A 131 -16.02 10.94 -18.99
N ASN A 132 -15.70 12.18 -18.57
CA ASN A 132 -14.76 13.04 -19.31
C ASN A 132 -13.35 13.06 -18.71
N GLN A 133 -13.21 12.78 -17.41
CA GLN A 133 -11.92 12.78 -16.70
C GLN A 133 -11.52 11.41 -16.13
N GLY A 134 -12.36 10.39 -16.28
CA GLY A 134 -12.10 9.06 -15.72
C GLY A 134 -12.03 9.02 -14.19
N LYS A 135 -12.55 10.05 -13.49
CA LYS A 135 -12.56 10.15 -12.03
C LYS A 135 -13.73 9.35 -11.46
N VAL A 136 -13.53 8.05 -11.29
CA VAL A 136 -14.55 7.12 -10.76
C VAL A 136 -14.79 7.36 -9.27
N TYR A 137 -13.74 7.68 -8.54
CA TYR A 137 -13.81 8.01 -7.12
C TYR A 137 -13.31 9.44 -6.89
N LYS A 138 -13.85 10.09 -5.88
CA LYS A 138 -13.39 11.38 -5.34
C LYS A 138 -12.70 11.17 -3.99
N MET A 139 -11.78 12.07 -3.67
CA MET A 139 -11.16 12.11 -2.34
C MET A 139 -12.21 12.53 -1.31
N ASN A 140 -12.19 11.89 -0.16
CA ASN A 140 -12.97 12.30 0.98
C ASN A 140 -12.35 13.55 1.61
N THR A 141 -13.02 14.70 1.45
CA THR A 141 -12.55 16.00 1.93
C THR A 141 -12.84 16.25 3.41
N ASP A 142 -13.61 15.38 4.06
CA ASP A 142 -13.91 15.47 5.49
C ASP A 142 -12.76 14.94 6.37
N LEU A 143 -11.83 14.17 5.74
CA LEU A 143 -10.64 13.69 6.43
C LEU A 143 -9.58 14.79 6.55
N HIS A 144 -8.86 14.80 7.67
CA HIS A 144 -7.63 15.58 7.75
C HIS A 144 -6.68 15.20 6.62
N TRP A 145 -6.16 16.21 5.93
CA TRP A 145 -5.17 15.97 4.88
C TRP A 145 -3.90 15.36 5.47
N MET A 146 -3.48 14.25 4.87
CA MET A 146 -2.24 13.56 5.20
C MET A 146 -1.77 12.82 3.95
N GLY A 147 -0.47 12.82 3.68
CA GLY A 147 0.11 11.99 2.62
C GLY A 147 -0.19 10.51 2.84
N VAL A 148 -0.33 9.74 1.77
CA VAL A 148 -0.69 8.31 1.86
C VAL A 148 0.33 7.54 2.70
N THR A 149 1.62 7.75 2.46
CA THR A 149 2.71 7.08 3.17
C THR A 149 2.77 7.48 4.65
N ASP A 150 2.55 8.76 4.97
CA ASP A 150 2.50 9.25 6.36
C ASP A 150 1.30 8.65 7.10
N ARG A 151 0.14 8.58 6.44
CA ARG A 151 -1.05 7.94 7.01
C ARG A 151 -0.86 6.43 7.18
N SER A 152 -0.14 5.77 6.27
CA SER A 152 0.23 4.36 6.44
C SER A 152 1.01 4.14 7.74
N LEU A 153 2.02 4.96 8.00
CA LEU A 153 2.81 4.89 9.24
C LEU A 153 1.97 5.23 10.48
N PHE A 154 1.09 6.25 10.38
CA PHE A 154 0.16 6.60 11.47
C PHE A 154 -0.77 5.43 11.81
N LEU A 155 -1.37 4.77 10.81
CA LEU A 155 -2.26 3.63 11.02
C LEU A 155 -1.52 2.44 11.64
N LEU A 156 -0.33 2.11 11.15
CA LEU A 156 0.49 1.05 11.76
C LEU A 156 0.79 1.34 13.24
N GLN A 157 1.11 2.59 13.57
CA GLN A 157 1.31 3.01 14.96
C GLN A 157 0.02 2.90 15.77
N HIS A 158 -1.12 3.34 15.22
CA HIS A 158 -2.42 3.28 15.90
C HIS A 158 -2.81 1.84 16.28
N PHE A 159 -2.57 0.87 15.38
CA PHE A 159 -2.83 -0.55 15.62
C PHE A 159 -1.72 -1.27 16.38
N ASP A 160 -0.78 -0.52 16.97
CA ASP A 160 0.36 -1.05 17.73
C ASP A 160 1.18 -2.09 16.94
N ILE A 161 1.32 -1.87 15.63
CA ILE A 161 2.13 -2.70 14.74
C ILE A 161 3.54 -2.13 14.70
N LYS A 162 4.49 -2.89 15.25
CA LYS A 162 5.90 -2.48 15.32
C LYS A 162 6.57 -2.64 13.97
N TYR A 163 7.33 -1.62 13.60
CA TYR A 163 8.20 -1.63 12.41
C TYR A 163 9.56 -1.01 12.75
N ASN A 164 10.59 -1.46 12.03
CA ASN A 164 11.95 -0.95 12.20
C ASN A 164 12.23 0.24 11.26
N GLN A 165 13.43 0.83 11.38
CA GLN A 165 13.82 2.00 10.60
C GLN A 165 13.85 1.73 9.09
N LYS A 166 14.25 0.53 8.64
CA LYS A 166 14.28 0.18 7.21
C LYS A 166 12.87 0.10 6.65
N GLU A 167 11.95 -0.54 7.38
CA GLU A 167 10.53 -0.64 7.02
C GLU A 167 9.86 0.73 7.00
N CYS A 168 10.14 1.57 8.00
CA CYS A 168 9.67 2.96 8.04
C CYS A 168 10.09 3.73 6.78
N LEU A 169 11.39 3.67 6.43
CA LEU A 169 11.90 4.32 5.23
C LEU A 169 11.32 3.72 3.95
N ALA A 170 11.11 2.41 3.89
CA ALA A 170 10.54 1.76 2.72
C ALA A 170 9.10 2.18 2.46
N ILE A 171 8.28 2.28 3.50
CA ILE A 171 6.90 2.78 3.41
C ILE A 171 6.91 4.28 3.07
N LYS A 172 7.68 5.09 3.80
CA LYS A 172 7.73 6.55 3.59
C LYS A 172 8.18 6.94 2.19
N LEU A 173 9.12 6.19 1.60
CA LEU A 173 9.74 6.52 0.32
C LEU A 173 9.15 5.75 -0.87
N SER A 174 8.04 5.02 -0.69
CA SER A 174 7.44 4.21 -1.77
C SER A 174 7.01 5.04 -2.98
N ASP A 175 6.48 6.24 -2.79
CA ASP A 175 6.15 7.18 -3.88
C ASP A 175 7.40 7.72 -4.62
N GLY A 176 8.60 7.38 -4.15
CA GLY A 176 9.84 7.84 -4.77
C GLY A 176 9.91 9.36 -4.88
N MET A 177 10.38 9.87 -6.03
CA MET A 177 10.49 11.30 -6.30
C MET A 177 9.18 11.95 -6.78
N TYR A 178 8.08 11.22 -6.83
CA TYR A 178 6.74 11.81 -7.06
C TYR A 178 6.28 12.59 -5.82
N ASP A 179 6.84 12.28 -4.63
CA ASP A 179 6.72 13.12 -3.43
C ASP A 179 8.02 13.93 -3.25
N ASP A 180 7.92 15.25 -3.38
CA ASP A 180 9.06 16.17 -3.26
C ASP A 180 9.79 16.04 -1.91
N ALA A 181 9.08 15.66 -0.84
CA ALA A 181 9.66 15.44 0.48
C ALA A 181 10.67 14.27 0.51
N ASN A 182 10.62 13.38 -0.47
CA ASN A 182 11.50 12.21 -0.57
C ASN A 182 12.82 12.53 -1.31
N ILE A 183 12.91 13.67 -2.00
CA ILE A 183 14.06 14.01 -2.87
C ILE A 183 15.38 13.99 -2.11
N ASP A 184 15.42 14.56 -0.91
CA ASP A 184 16.65 14.63 -0.11
C ASP A 184 17.15 13.26 0.34
N TYR A 185 16.27 12.28 0.51
CA TYR A 185 16.65 10.89 0.80
C TYR A 185 17.20 10.15 -0.43
N LEU A 186 16.64 10.45 -1.60
CA LEU A 186 16.90 9.68 -2.82
C LEU A 186 18.04 10.28 -3.69
N LYS A 187 18.25 11.59 -3.61
CA LYS A 187 19.23 12.34 -4.44
C LYS A 187 20.40 12.94 -3.64
N SER A 188 20.65 12.50 -2.43
CA SER A 188 21.78 13.05 -1.66
C SER A 188 23.12 12.60 -2.26
N PHE A 189 23.97 13.56 -2.60
CA PHE A 189 25.38 13.34 -2.95
C PHE A 189 26.29 13.29 -1.72
N ASN A 190 25.77 13.61 -0.54
CA ASN A 190 26.52 13.52 0.71
C ASN A 190 26.50 12.07 1.22
N PRO A 191 27.65 11.39 1.33
CA PRO A 191 27.71 10.01 1.81
C PRO A 191 27.10 9.80 3.22
N GLY A 192 27.03 10.87 4.02
CA GLY A 192 26.41 10.85 5.34
C GLY A 192 24.87 10.78 5.30
N ASN A 193 24.26 11.26 4.23
CA ASN A 193 22.80 11.36 4.06
C ASN A 193 22.25 10.26 3.13
N GLY A 194 23.09 9.40 2.57
CA GLY A 194 22.64 8.33 1.67
C GLY A 194 21.86 7.25 2.40
N LEU A 195 20.87 6.69 1.71
CA LEU A 195 20.17 5.49 2.17
C LEU A 195 21.17 4.34 2.34
N LYS A 196 21.13 3.70 3.52
CA LYS A 196 22.04 2.59 3.87
C LYS A 196 21.37 1.23 3.72
N THR A 197 20.21 1.18 3.09
CA THR A 197 19.45 -0.03 2.79
C THR A 197 18.81 0.08 1.41
N GLU A 198 18.74 -1.02 0.69
CA GLU A 198 18.08 -1.07 -0.62
C GLU A 198 16.57 -1.31 -0.52
N LEU A 199 16.05 -1.59 0.67
CA LEU A 199 14.63 -1.91 0.88
C LEU A 199 13.68 -0.83 0.31
N PRO A 200 13.89 0.49 0.54
CA PRO A 200 13.02 1.52 -0.02
C PRO A 200 12.99 1.53 -1.55
N ARG A 201 14.16 1.27 -2.20
CA ARG A 201 14.23 1.24 -3.66
C ARG A 201 13.47 0.05 -4.25
N VAL A 202 13.61 -1.12 -3.61
CA VAL A 202 12.91 -2.33 -4.06
C VAL A 202 11.40 -2.17 -3.92
N VAL A 203 10.91 -1.58 -2.83
CA VAL A 203 9.47 -1.31 -2.65
C VAL A 203 8.97 -0.32 -3.68
N HIS A 204 9.66 0.81 -3.87
CA HIS A 204 9.32 1.82 -4.86
C HIS A 204 9.30 1.27 -6.31
N TRP A 205 10.26 0.41 -6.68
CA TRP A 205 10.28 -0.17 -8.04
C TRP A 205 9.26 -1.29 -8.23
N ALA A 206 8.75 -1.85 -7.13
CA ALA A 206 7.70 -2.86 -7.18
C ALA A 206 6.31 -2.25 -7.31
N ASP A 207 6.12 -1.04 -6.79
CA ASP A 207 4.94 -0.21 -6.93
C ASP A 207 4.89 0.45 -8.31
#